data_3cc0f8a4a00dc1c070b3dce21d2333b4
#
_entry.id   3cc0f8a4a00dc1c070b3dce21d2333b4
#
_cell.length_a   1.000
_cell.length_b   1.000
_cell.length_c   1.000
_cell.angle_alpha   90.00
_cell.angle_beta   90.00
_cell.angle_gamma   90.00
#
_symmetry.space_group_name_H-M   'P 1'
#
loop_
_entity.id
_entity.type
_entity.pdbx_description
1 polymer ?
#
loop_
_entity_poly.entity_id
_entity_poly.type
_entity_poly.pdbx_seq_one_letter_code
_entity_poly.pdbx_strand_id
1 'polypeptide(L)'
;MPFKMTMSTDNWRPDWWGVERCFQRIRELGERHVELTTATGFNLLEGLGFSPYISVDDDPFIIRDLLQKYGLELVSIDCDYPIWSHHSIDVLIKSIVFGDMIGCRLFVTTDSGNYPPGRSDEEWLRVIKYHFDCVLPVAERHNAVIAIEPHGYLTTKPDALWRLATQNASDRIGINFDTGNSFIAGQDPVAFLGKVKDRVVHMHIKDVSEALARAMGGEETGIASSEIAVGEGVNAENIMLCLDIMAATGREIPISPEAGGDRLMPRSIAWVRDYLNRKGYALV
;
A
#
# COMPACT_ATOMS: atom_id res chain seq x y z
N MET A 1 -9.92 -14.85 12.76
CA MET A 1 -9.81 -14.56 11.32
C MET A 1 -8.37 -14.26 11.00
N PRO A 2 -7.84 -14.69 9.87
CA PRO A 2 -6.44 -14.54 9.59
C PRO A 2 -6.12 -13.15 9.05
N PHE A 3 -5.00 -12.61 9.52
CA PHE A 3 -4.24 -11.60 8.81
C PHE A 3 -3.16 -12.28 7.98
N LYS A 4 -2.87 -11.74 6.81
CA LYS A 4 -1.74 -12.20 5.98
C LYS A 4 -0.66 -11.12 6.04
N MET A 5 0.46 -11.40 6.71
CA MET A 5 1.57 -10.44 6.76
C MET A 5 2.30 -10.41 5.42
N THR A 6 2.40 -9.24 4.83
CA THR A 6 3.13 -8.99 3.59
C THR A 6 4.31 -8.06 3.85
N MET A 7 5.34 -8.13 3.02
CA MET A 7 6.52 -7.27 3.12
C MET A 7 6.66 -6.46 1.86
N SER A 8 6.49 -5.13 1.97
CA SER A 8 6.73 -4.22 0.85
C SER A 8 8.23 -4.12 0.56
N THR A 9 8.60 -4.18 -0.72
CA THR A 9 9.98 -3.96 -1.14
C THR A 9 10.43 -2.53 -0.87
N ASP A 10 9.52 -1.55 -0.83
CA ASP A 10 9.82 -0.14 -0.51
C ASP A 10 10.43 0.06 0.89
N ASN A 11 10.19 -0.85 1.81
CA ASN A 11 10.79 -0.80 3.14
C ASN A 11 12.33 -0.71 3.11
N TRP A 12 12.97 -1.23 2.05
CA TRP A 12 14.44 -1.21 1.89
C TRP A 12 14.95 -0.12 0.93
N ARG A 13 14.09 0.83 0.54
CA ARG A 13 14.52 2.00 -0.24
C ARG A 13 15.64 2.81 0.44
N PRO A 14 15.61 3.05 1.78
CA PRO A 14 16.70 3.74 2.47
C PRO A 14 18.03 3.00 2.47
N ASP A 15 17.99 1.67 2.32
CA ASP A 15 19.18 0.81 2.27
C ASP A 15 19.77 0.66 0.87
N TRP A 16 19.11 1.23 -0.16
CA TRP A 16 19.51 1.13 -1.56
C TRP A 16 19.62 -0.31 -2.08
N TRP A 17 18.70 -1.19 -1.63
CA TRP A 17 18.70 -2.59 -2.06
C TRP A 17 17.87 -2.79 -3.32
N GLY A 18 18.39 -3.64 -4.23
CA GLY A 18 17.60 -4.13 -5.35
C GLY A 18 16.59 -5.19 -4.93
N VAL A 19 15.60 -5.45 -5.78
CA VAL A 19 14.48 -6.35 -5.51
C VAL A 19 14.92 -7.74 -5.08
N GLU A 20 15.95 -8.32 -5.73
CA GLU A 20 16.45 -9.64 -5.35
C GLU A 20 16.98 -9.68 -3.91
N ARG A 21 17.70 -8.64 -3.47
CA ARG A 21 18.18 -8.53 -2.09
C ARG A 21 17.02 -8.38 -1.10
N CYS A 22 15.98 -7.62 -1.46
CA CYS A 22 14.76 -7.51 -0.67
C CYS A 22 14.09 -8.88 -0.49
N PHE A 23 13.93 -9.66 -1.57
CA PHE A 23 13.35 -11.00 -1.51
C PHE A 23 14.15 -11.96 -0.66
N GLN A 24 15.48 -11.94 -0.79
CA GLN A 24 16.36 -12.71 0.07
C GLN A 24 16.12 -12.36 1.54
N ARG A 25 16.04 -11.06 1.86
CA ARG A 25 15.86 -10.58 3.23
C ARG A 25 14.50 -10.94 3.81
N ILE A 26 13.45 -10.86 3.03
CA ILE A 26 12.10 -11.31 3.43
C ILE A 26 12.15 -12.76 3.90
N ARG A 27 12.83 -13.63 3.16
CA ARG A 27 13.02 -15.04 3.56
C ARG A 27 13.86 -15.19 4.81
N GLU A 28 14.94 -14.43 4.97
CA GLU A 28 15.79 -14.42 6.17
C GLU A 28 14.99 -14.01 7.43
N LEU A 29 14.01 -13.12 7.28
CA LEU A 29 13.08 -12.71 8.35
C LEU A 29 11.99 -13.74 8.64
N GLY A 30 11.92 -14.83 7.87
CA GLY A 30 10.92 -15.89 8.04
C GLY A 30 9.58 -15.60 7.38
N GLU A 31 9.49 -14.51 6.60
CA GLU A 31 8.27 -14.12 5.90
C GLU A 31 8.18 -14.79 4.52
N ARG A 32 6.96 -14.82 3.97
CA ARG A 32 6.67 -15.49 2.69
C ARG A 32 5.93 -14.64 1.69
N HIS A 33 5.25 -13.60 2.12
CA HIS A 33 4.37 -12.82 1.28
C HIS A 33 5.01 -11.47 0.98
N VAL A 34 4.90 -11.08 -0.28
CA VAL A 34 5.55 -9.86 -0.81
C VAL A 34 4.49 -8.89 -1.33
N GLU A 35 4.72 -7.63 -1.06
CA GLU A 35 4.21 -6.52 -1.81
C GLU A 35 5.35 -5.95 -2.64
N LEU A 36 5.18 -5.92 -3.96
CA LEU A 36 6.18 -5.43 -4.89
C LEU A 36 5.89 -3.98 -5.27
N THR A 37 6.83 -3.09 -5.04
CA THR A 37 6.70 -1.71 -5.53
C THR A 37 7.17 -1.62 -6.97
N THR A 38 6.39 -0.96 -7.82
CA THR A 38 6.65 -0.83 -9.24
C THR A 38 6.77 0.62 -9.68
N ALA A 39 7.43 0.82 -10.83
CA ALA A 39 7.54 2.09 -11.52
C ALA A 39 7.23 1.91 -13.01
N THR A 40 7.31 2.98 -13.79
CA THR A 40 7.21 2.94 -15.25
C THR A 40 8.46 3.52 -15.87
N GLY A 41 8.82 3.02 -17.06
CA GLY A 41 9.97 3.49 -17.81
C GLY A 41 11.31 3.01 -17.24
N PHE A 42 12.40 3.50 -17.80
CA PHE A 42 13.76 3.13 -17.42
C PHE A 42 14.19 3.81 -16.11
N ASN A 43 14.65 3.03 -15.15
CA ASN A 43 15.24 3.50 -13.92
C ASN A 43 16.70 3.00 -13.81
N LEU A 44 17.68 3.91 -13.88
CA LEU A 44 19.10 3.54 -13.81
C LEU A 44 19.45 2.82 -12.50
N LEU A 45 18.91 3.27 -11.37
CA LEU A 45 19.20 2.65 -10.07
C LEU A 45 18.66 1.22 -9.98
N GLU A 46 17.51 0.95 -10.61
CA GLU A 46 16.95 -0.39 -10.75
C GLU A 46 17.90 -1.29 -11.54
N GLY A 47 18.32 -0.84 -12.74
CA GLY A 47 19.26 -1.59 -13.59
C GLY A 47 20.62 -1.85 -12.94
N LEU A 48 21.02 -1.03 -11.97
CA LEU A 48 22.25 -1.20 -11.18
C LEU A 48 22.03 -2.01 -9.88
N GLY A 49 20.80 -2.41 -9.57
CA GLY A 49 20.47 -3.18 -8.37
C GLY A 49 20.44 -2.35 -7.08
N PHE A 50 20.21 -1.05 -7.18
CA PHE A 50 20.14 -0.10 -6.05
C PHE A 50 18.72 0.46 -5.83
N SER A 51 17.70 -0.12 -6.44
CA SER A 51 16.31 0.27 -6.26
C SER A 51 15.47 -0.95 -5.93
N PRO A 52 14.57 -0.87 -4.93
CA PRO A 52 13.63 -1.93 -4.61
C PRO A 52 12.43 -2.00 -5.57
N TYR A 53 12.39 -1.10 -6.56
CA TYR A 53 11.33 -1.00 -7.56
C TYR A 53 11.68 -1.82 -8.80
N ILE A 54 10.65 -2.26 -9.50
CA ILE A 54 10.77 -2.86 -10.83
C ILE A 54 9.89 -2.10 -11.82
N SER A 55 10.40 -1.91 -13.04
CA SER A 55 9.58 -1.32 -14.11
C SER A 55 8.53 -2.31 -14.60
N VAL A 56 7.27 -1.87 -14.69
CA VAL A 56 6.21 -2.66 -15.34
C VAL A 56 6.37 -2.75 -16.87
N ASP A 57 7.37 -2.07 -17.42
CA ASP A 57 7.76 -2.16 -18.83
C ASP A 57 8.82 -3.27 -19.06
N ASP A 58 9.35 -3.88 -17.99
CA ASP A 58 10.32 -4.97 -18.05
C ASP A 58 9.65 -6.35 -18.17
N ASP A 59 10.49 -7.41 -18.31
CA ASP A 59 10.03 -8.79 -18.35
C ASP A 59 9.48 -9.25 -16.99
N PRO A 60 8.16 -9.50 -16.85
CA PRO A 60 7.57 -9.92 -15.57
C PRO A 60 8.11 -11.28 -15.07
N PHE A 61 8.61 -12.12 -15.97
CA PHE A 61 9.10 -13.44 -15.61
C PHE A 61 10.40 -13.39 -14.78
N ILE A 62 11.17 -12.30 -14.85
CA ILE A 62 12.30 -12.06 -13.93
C ILE A 62 11.81 -12.10 -12.47
N ILE A 63 10.71 -11.42 -12.17
CA ILE A 63 10.11 -11.40 -10.84
C ILE A 63 9.54 -12.76 -10.46
N ARG A 64 8.84 -13.44 -11.37
CA ARG A 64 8.35 -14.81 -11.14
C ARG A 64 9.49 -15.75 -10.74
N ASP A 65 10.60 -15.70 -11.46
CA ASP A 65 11.73 -16.60 -11.24
C ASP A 65 12.42 -16.30 -9.90
N LEU A 66 12.51 -15.01 -9.51
CA LEU A 66 13.00 -14.60 -8.20
C LEU A 66 12.05 -15.04 -7.07
N LEU A 67 10.74 -14.88 -7.23
CA LEU A 67 9.75 -15.37 -6.25
C LEU A 67 9.89 -16.88 -6.04
N GLN A 68 10.01 -17.64 -7.13
CA GLN A 68 10.22 -19.10 -7.08
C GLN A 68 11.55 -19.45 -6.40
N LYS A 69 12.64 -18.77 -6.76
CA LYS A 69 13.97 -18.98 -6.18
C LYS A 69 13.97 -18.85 -4.65
N TYR A 70 13.23 -17.86 -4.12
CA TYR A 70 13.17 -17.61 -2.68
C TYR A 70 11.95 -18.23 -2.00
N GLY A 71 11.08 -18.93 -2.73
CA GLY A 71 9.86 -19.54 -2.20
C GLY A 71 8.90 -18.50 -1.61
N LEU A 72 8.69 -17.40 -2.34
CA LEU A 72 7.83 -16.27 -1.96
C LEU A 72 6.53 -16.26 -2.78
N GLU A 73 5.49 -15.68 -2.20
CA GLU A 73 4.18 -15.44 -2.82
C GLU A 73 3.95 -13.94 -2.97
N LEU A 74 3.64 -13.49 -4.19
CA LEU A 74 3.27 -12.10 -4.46
C LEU A 74 1.80 -11.89 -4.10
N VAL A 75 1.53 -11.00 -3.16
CA VAL A 75 0.18 -10.68 -2.67
C VAL A 75 -0.36 -9.42 -3.32
N SER A 76 0.46 -8.37 -3.41
CA SER A 76 0.08 -7.07 -3.95
C SER A 76 1.21 -6.44 -4.77
N ILE A 77 0.82 -5.55 -5.67
CA ILE A 77 1.73 -4.65 -6.38
C ILE A 77 1.34 -3.23 -6.00
N ASP A 78 2.30 -2.49 -5.44
CA ASP A 78 2.17 -1.07 -5.21
C ASP A 78 2.62 -0.31 -6.45
N CYS A 79 1.66 0.37 -7.09
CA CYS A 79 1.85 1.10 -8.34
C CYS A 79 2.20 2.57 -8.12
N ASP A 80 2.14 3.07 -6.90
CA ASP A 80 2.38 4.45 -6.42
C ASP A 80 2.39 5.52 -7.53
N TYR A 81 1.25 5.68 -8.20
CA TYR A 81 1.09 6.65 -9.28
C TYR A 81 -0.17 7.49 -9.09
N PRO A 82 -0.09 8.83 -9.23
CA PRO A 82 -1.21 9.71 -8.95
C PRO A 82 -2.44 9.42 -9.82
N ILE A 83 -3.52 8.93 -9.21
CA ILE A 83 -4.77 8.56 -9.91
C ILE A 83 -5.46 9.74 -10.63
N TRP A 84 -5.13 10.98 -10.26
CA TRP A 84 -5.60 12.19 -10.96
C TRP A 84 -4.82 12.49 -12.25
N SER A 85 -3.62 11.92 -12.42
CA SER A 85 -2.78 12.11 -13.61
C SER A 85 -3.35 11.36 -14.81
N HIS A 86 -3.25 11.96 -16.00
CA HIS A 86 -3.68 11.33 -17.25
C HIS A 86 -2.90 10.06 -17.59
N HIS A 87 -1.68 9.88 -17.06
CA HIS A 87 -0.90 8.65 -17.22
C HIS A 87 -1.37 7.51 -16.33
N SER A 88 -2.21 7.77 -15.33
CA SER A 88 -2.66 6.74 -14.37
C SER A 88 -3.40 5.59 -15.05
N ILE A 89 -4.11 5.86 -16.14
CA ILE A 89 -4.82 4.84 -16.92
C ILE A 89 -3.80 3.82 -17.48
N ASP A 90 -2.76 4.31 -18.15
CA ASP A 90 -1.74 3.44 -18.75
C ASP A 90 -0.95 2.67 -17.69
N VAL A 91 -0.58 3.33 -16.59
CA VAL A 91 0.17 2.72 -15.49
C VAL A 91 -0.64 1.59 -14.86
N LEU A 92 -1.89 1.84 -14.49
CA LEU A 92 -2.74 0.82 -13.86
C LEU A 92 -3.03 -0.35 -14.82
N ILE A 93 -3.30 -0.09 -16.10
CA ILE A 93 -3.52 -1.15 -17.08
C ILE A 93 -2.26 -2.02 -17.24
N LYS A 94 -1.08 -1.41 -17.38
CA LYS A 94 0.20 -2.12 -17.47
C LYS A 94 0.48 -2.93 -16.22
N SER A 95 0.30 -2.33 -15.04
CA SER A 95 0.51 -3.02 -13.76
C SER A 95 -0.42 -4.24 -13.60
N ILE A 96 -1.70 -4.11 -13.99
CA ILE A 96 -2.66 -5.23 -13.95
C ILE A 96 -2.22 -6.36 -14.89
N VAL A 97 -1.83 -6.05 -16.13
CA VAL A 97 -1.38 -7.04 -17.10
C VAL A 97 -0.07 -7.70 -16.66
N PHE A 98 0.89 -6.90 -16.19
CA PHE A 98 2.16 -7.38 -15.62
C PHE A 98 1.90 -8.33 -14.44
N GLY A 99 1.08 -7.89 -13.48
CA GLY A 99 0.73 -8.68 -12.30
C GLY A 99 -0.01 -9.97 -12.64
N ASP A 100 -0.93 -9.93 -13.62
CA ASP A 100 -1.64 -11.13 -14.09
C ASP A 100 -0.70 -12.21 -14.59
N MET A 101 0.36 -11.84 -15.32
CA MET A 101 1.38 -12.77 -15.83
C MET A 101 2.18 -13.47 -14.72
N ILE A 102 2.23 -12.90 -13.51
CA ILE A 102 2.97 -13.44 -12.36
C ILE A 102 2.07 -13.80 -11.18
N GLY A 103 0.74 -13.80 -11.40
CA GLY A 103 -0.25 -14.31 -10.44
C GLY A 103 -0.76 -13.30 -9.42
N CYS A 104 -0.45 -12.01 -9.54
CA CYS A 104 -0.97 -10.95 -8.65
C CYS A 104 -2.36 -10.46 -9.11
N ARG A 105 -3.21 -10.13 -8.11
CA ARG A 105 -4.58 -9.64 -8.35
C ARG A 105 -4.92 -8.39 -7.54
N LEU A 106 -4.03 -7.91 -6.69
CA LEU A 106 -4.24 -6.73 -5.84
C LEU A 106 -3.21 -5.66 -6.20
N PHE A 107 -3.70 -4.47 -6.54
CA PHE A 107 -2.89 -3.35 -7.03
C PHE A 107 -3.18 -2.12 -6.17
N VAL A 108 -2.17 -1.64 -5.46
CA VAL A 108 -2.26 -0.43 -4.65
C VAL A 108 -1.97 0.78 -5.51
N THR A 109 -2.66 1.87 -5.29
CA THR A 109 -2.45 3.16 -5.97
C THR A 109 -2.88 4.30 -5.06
N THR A 110 -2.49 5.53 -5.41
CA THR A 110 -2.65 6.70 -4.56
C THR A 110 -2.97 7.94 -5.38
N ASP A 111 -3.33 9.04 -4.73
CA ASP A 111 -3.41 10.37 -5.33
C ASP A 111 -2.24 11.28 -4.94
N SER A 112 -1.10 10.69 -4.59
CA SER A 112 0.12 11.43 -4.21
C SER A 112 0.48 12.58 -5.17
N GLY A 113 1.27 13.53 -4.68
CA GLY A 113 1.70 14.68 -5.45
C GLY A 113 0.72 15.85 -5.44
N ASN A 114 1.13 16.93 -6.09
CA ASN A 114 0.39 18.18 -6.12
C ASN A 114 -0.65 18.19 -7.24
N TYR A 115 -1.90 18.35 -6.89
CA TYR A 115 -2.95 18.56 -7.88
C TYR A 115 -2.72 19.85 -8.66
N PRO A 116 -2.85 19.84 -9.99
CA PRO A 116 -2.78 21.06 -10.78
C PRO A 116 -3.85 22.05 -10.33
N PRO A 117 -3.53 23.35 -10.21
CA PRO A 117 -4.47 24.36 -9.75
C PRO A 117 -5.64 24.57 -10.73
N GLY A 118 -6.72 25.16 -10.24
CA GLY A 118 -7.83 25.62 -11.06
C GLY A 118 -9.01 24.66 -11.21
N ARG A 119 -9.01 23.53 -10.47
CA ARG A 119 -10.17 22.64 -10.38
C ARG A 119 -10.61 22.47 -8.93
N SER A 120 -11.91 22.29 -8.74
CA SER A 120 -12.50 21.93 -7.47
C SER A 120 -12.32 20.43 -7.15
N ASP A 121 -12.48 20.05 -5.87
CA ASP A 121 -12.48 18.64 -5.44
C ASP A 121 -13.52 17.82 -6.25
N GLU A 122 -14.69 18.39 -6.50
CA GLU A 122 -15.76 17.74 -7.28
C GLU A 122 -15.32 17.44 -8.72
N GLU A 123 -14.62 18.36 -9.36
CA GLU A 123 -14.09 18.15 -10.71
C GLU A 123 -12.99 17.08 -10.71
N TRP A 124 -12.12 17.07 -9.72
CA TRP A 124 -11.10 16.03 -9.58
C TRP A 124 -11.69 14.64 -9.32
N LEU A 125 -12.69 14.55 -8.45
CA LEU A 125 -13.41 13.29 -8.22
C LEU A 125 -14.04 12.74 -9.52
N ARG A 126 -14.57 13.63 -10.39
CA ARG A 126 -15.10 13.24 -11.70
C ARG A 126 -14.00 12.83 -12.68
N VAL A 127 -12.83 13.48 -12.67
CA VAL A 127 -11.67 13.08 -13.49
C VAL A 127 -11.21 11.68 -13.07
N ILE A 128 -11.03 11.44 -11.78
CA ILE A 128 -10.59 10.15 -11.26
C ILE A 128 -11.63 9.06 -11.55
N LYS A 129 -12.94 9.40 -11.43
CA LYS A 129 -14.00 8.48 -11.84
C LYS A 129 -13.84 8.04 -13.30
N TYR A 130 -13.61 9.00 -14.20
CA TYR A 130 -13.39 8.71 -15.63
C TYR A 130 -12.16 7.82 -15.84
N HIS A 131 -11.05 8.08 -15.12
CA HIS A 131 -9.86 7.23 -15.23
C HIS A 131 -10.18 5.79 -14.81
N PHE A 132 -10.88 5.60 -13.70
CA PHE A 132 -11.30 4.25 -13.29
C PHE A 132 -12.30 3.61 -14.27
N ASP A 133 -13.22 4.37 -14.86
CA ASP A 133 -14.11 3.84 -15.92
C ASP A 133 -13.30 3.28 -17.12
N CYS A 134 -12.14 3.85 -17.42
CA CYS A 134 -11.24 3.35 -18.46
C CYS A 134 -10.47 2.08 -18.03
N VAL A 135 -10.08 1.97 -16.75
CA VAL A 135 -9.27 0.85 -16.23
C VAL A 135 -10.12 -0.36 -15.86
N LEU A 136 -11.32 -0.15 -15.35
CA LEU A 136 -12.19 -1.21 -14.83
C LEU A 136 -12.45 -2.38 -15.80
N PRO A 137 -12.68 -2.19 -17.11
CA PRO A 137 -12.84 -3.31 -18.02
C PRO A 137 -11.63 -4.26 -18.06
N VAL A 138 -10.41 -3.72 -17.84
CA VAL A 138 -9.19 -4.53 -17.74
C VAL A 138 -9.12 -5.21 -16.38
N ALA A 139 -9.40 -4.49 -15.29
CA ALA A 139 -9.44 -5.05 -13.95
C ALA A 139 -10.45 -6.22 -13.85
N GLU A 140 -11.63 -6.08 -14.42
CA GLU A 140 -12.64 -7.14 -14.49
C GLU A 140 -12.15 -8.36 -15.28
N ARG A 141 -11.59 -8.15 -16.46
CA ARG A 141 -11.05 -9.23 -17.31
C ARG A 141 -9.98 -10.05 -16.61
N HIS A 142 -9.11 -9.39 -15.84
CA HIS A 142 -7.98 -10.02 -15.14
C HIS A 142 -8.31 -10.38 -13.68
N ASN A 143 -9.57 -10.25 -13.26
CA ASN A 143 -10.01 -10.48 -11.87
C ASN A 143 -9.17 -9.69 -10.84
N ALA A 144 -8.73 -8.48 -11.23
CA ALA A 144 -7.90 -7.61 -10.42
C ALA A 144 -8.74 -6.70 -9.52
N VAL A 145 -8.17 -6.30 -8.38
CA VAL A 145 -8.71 -5.30 -7.46
C VAL A 145 -7.72 -4.16 -7.35
N ILE A 146 -8.20 -2.93 -7.48
CA ILE A 146 -7.42 -1.71 -7.31
C ILE A 146 -7.72 -1.16 -5.91
N ALA A 147 -6.72 -1.05 -5.07
CA ALA A 147 -6.82 -0.56 -3.69
C ALA A 147 -6.28 0.87 -3.60
N ILE A 148 -7.13 1.83 -3.27
CA ILE A 148 -6.74 3.24 -3.15
C ILE A 148 -6.21 3.49 -1.74
N GLU A 149 -5.01 4.07 -1.64
CA GLU A 149 -4.38 4.41 -0.37
C GLU A 149 -4.62 5.87 0.04
N PRO A 150 -4.87 6.16 1.33
CA PRO A 150 -4.83 7.52 1.86
C PRO A 150 -3.37 8.03 1.88
N HIS A 151 -2.98 8.78 0.83
CA HIS A 151 -1.58 9.21 0.64
C HIS A 151 -1.47 10.59 -0.01
N GLY A 152 -2.57 11.25 -0.36
CA GLY A 152 -2.59 12.55 -1.03
C GLY A 152 -3.74 13.42 -0.58
N TYR A 153 -4.04 14.44 -1.37
CA TYR A 153 -4.97 15.50 -1.01
C TYR A 153 -6.44 15.06 -0.83
N LEU A 154 -6.94 14.20 -1.74
CA LEU A 154 -8.32 13.71 -1.65
C LEU A 154 -8.41 12.44 -0.81
N THR A 155 -7.46 11.53 -0.97
CA THR A 155 -7.54 10.21 -0.34
C THR A 155 -7.35 10.25 1.17
N THR A 156 -6.73 11.30 1.72
CA THR A 156 -6.63 11.51 3.18
C THR A 156 -7.91 12.09 3.81
N LYS A 157 -8.93 12.43 3.00
CA LYS A 157 -10.25 12.86 3.46
C LYS A 157 -11.22 11.67 3.46
N PRO A 158 -11.77 11.25 4.63
CA PRO A 158 -12.60 10.02 4.73
C PRO A 158 -13.79 9.98 3.75
N ASP A 159 -14.48 11.12 3.56
CA ASP A 159 -15.62 11.21 2.63
C ASP A 159 -15.19 11.09 1.17
N ALA A 160 -14.08 11.70 0.80
CA ALA A 160 -13.55 11.65 -0.56
C ALA A 160 -13.04 10.24 -0.88
N LEU A 161 -12.28 9.60 0.03
CA LEU A 161 -11.79 8.23 -0.15
C LEU A 161 -12.95 7.23 -0.30
N TRP A 162 -13.97 7.33 0.56
CA TRP A 162 -15.18 6.50 0.43
C TRP A 162 -15.85 6.69 -0.94
N ARG A 163 -15.97 7.93 -1.38
CA ARG A 163 -16.55 8.24 -2.68
C ARG A 163 -15.71 7.67 -3.82
N LEU A 164 -14.38 7.82 -3.77
CA LEU A 164 -13.47 7.26 -4.76
C LEU A 164 -13.62 5.74 -4.87
N ALA A 165 -13.77 5.05 -3.75
CA ALA A 165 -13.93 3.59 -3.71
C ALA A 165 -15.34 3.10 -4.13
N THR A 166 -16.35 4.00 -4.26
CA THR A 166 -17.73 3.57 -4.48
C THR A 166 -18.42 4.20 -5.69
N GLN A 167 -17.93 5.33 -6.19
CA GLN A 167 -18.60 6.11 -7.24
C GLN A 167 -18.71 5.41 -8.61
N ASN A 168 -17.84 4.43 -8.88
CA ASN A 168 -17.87 3.64 -10.12
C ASN A 168 -18.77 2.40 -10.02
N ALA A 169 -19.42 2.16 -8.87
CA ALA A 169 -20.32 1.04 -8.62
C ALA A 169 -19.69 -0.33 -8.99
N SER A 170 -18.40 -0.52 -8.72
CA SER A 170 -17.64 -1.75 -8.98
C SER A 170 -17.04 -2.29 -7.69
N ASP A 171 -16.99 -3.63 -7.58
CA ASP A 171 -16.28 -4.32 -6.49
C ASP A 171 -14.77 -4.46 -6.78
N ARG A 172 -14.31 -3.98 -7.93
CA ARG A 172 -12.90 -3.97 -8.31
C ARG A 172 -12.13 -2.77 -7.77
N ILE A 173 -12.78 -1.85 -7.05
CA ILE A 173 -12.13 -0.75 -6.36
C ILE A 173 -12.31 -0.95 -4.86
N GLY A 174 -11.20 -1.11 -4.17
CA GLY A 174 -11.11 -1.22 -2.72
C GLY A 174 -10.24 -0.11 -2.12
N ILE A 175 -9.86 -0.29 -0.87
CA ILE A 175 -9.02 0.63 -0.12
C ILE A 175 -7.85 -0.15 0.47
N ASN A 176 -6.62 0.36 0.27
CA ASN A 176 -5.46 0.04 1.09
C ASN A 176 -5.42 1.05 2.23
N PHE A 177 -5.76 0.67 3.45
CA PHE A 177 -5.83 1.62 4.56
C PHE A 177 -4.46 1.76 5.24
N ASP A 178 -3.82 2.92 5.10
CA ASP A 178 -2.58 3.25 5.82
C ASP A 178 -2.88 3.98 7.13
N THR A 179 -2.47 3.37 8.23
CA THR A 179 -2.69 3.89 9.59
C THR A 179 -1.85 5.12 9.89
N GLY A 180 -0.63 5.20 9.35
CA GLY A 180 0.31 6.32 9.57
C GLY A 180 -0.02 7.53 8.69
N ASN A 181 -0.28 7.33 7.42
CA ASN A 181 -0.64 8.39 6.49
C ASN A 181 -1.93 9.09 6.95
N SER A 182 -2.93 8.33 7.39
CA SER A 182 -4.16 8.87 7.97
C SER A 182 -3.87 9.73 9.20
N PHE A 183 -2.97 9.27 10.08
CA PHE A 183 -2.58 9.99 11.29
C PHE A 183 -1.81 11.29 10.98
N ILE A 184 -0.83 11.23 10.07
CA ILE A 184 -0.03 12.39 9.64
C ILE A 184 -0.92 13.47 9.02
N ALA A 185 -1.91 13.06 8.22
CA ALA A 185 -2.90 13.97 7.64
C ALA A 185 -3.87 14.61 8.65
N GLY A 186 -3.65 14.37 9.96
CA GLY A 186 -4.47 14.96 11.02
C GLY A 186 -5.82 14.27 11.22
N GLN A 187 -6.04 13.10 10.64
CA GLN A 187 -7.24 12.30 10.87
C GLN A 187 -7.08 11.45 12.14
N ASP A 188 -8.19 11.05 12.73
CA ASP A 188 -8.25 9.94 13.66
C ASP A 188 -8.32 8.63 12.86
N PRO A 189 -7.26 7.79 12.84
CA PRO A 189 -7.23 6.58 12.02
C PRO A 189 -8.35 5.59 12.36
N VAL A 190 -8.77 5.55 13.63
CA VAL A 190 -9.82 4.65 14.11
C VAL A 190 -11.19 5.07 13.57
N ALA A 191 -11.51 6.35 13.68
CA ALA A 191 -12.75 6.91 13.13
C ALA A 191 -12.76 6.83 11.60
N PHE A 192 -11.63 7.12 10.95
CA PHE A 192 -11.49 7.03 9.50
C PHE A 192 -11.72 5.59 9.02
N LEU A 193 -11.00 4.62 9.60
CA LEU A 193 -11.18 3.21 9.27
C LEU A 193 -12.63 2.75 9.52
N GLY A 194 -13.22 3.16 10.63
CA GLY A 194 -14.63 2.86 10.94
C GLY A 194 -15.59 3.22 9.81
N LYS A 195 -15.30 4.31 9.10
CA LYS A 195 -16.10 4.79 7.96
C LYS A 195 -15.88 3.99 6.68
N VAL A 196 -14.64 3.56 6.41
CA VAL A 196 -14.26 2.97 5.12
C VAL A 196 -14.03 1.46 5.16
N LYS A 197 -14.07 0.83 6.34
CA LYS A 197 -13.69 -0.57 6.59
C LYS A 197 -14.33 -1.58 5.64
N ASP A 198 -15.55 -1.33 5.17
CA ASP A 198 -16.27 -2.27 4.32
C ASP A 198 -15.68 -2.38 2.90
N ARG A 199 -14.85 -1.41 2.51
CA ARG A 199 -14.11 -1.39 1.24
C ARG A 199 -12.61 -1.67 1.42
N VAL A 200 -12.11 -1.85 2.65
CA VAL A 200 -10.69 -2.17 2.89
C VAL A 200 -10.40 -3.59 2.41
N VAL A 201 -9.38 -3.73 1.58
CA VAL A 201 -8.90 -5.00 1.01
C VAL A 201 -7.42 -5.26 1.31
N HIS A 202 -6.71 -4.25 1.82
CA HIS A 202 -5.31 -4.28 2.21
C HIS A 202 -5.06 -3.22 3.29
N MET A 203 -4.00 -3.36 4.09
CA MET A 203 -3.59 -2.33 5.03
C MET A 203 -2.09 -2.15 5.06
N HIS A 204 -1.65 -0.89 5.08
CA HIS A 204 -0.33 -0.51 5.52
C HIS A 204 -0.35 -0.17 7.01
N ILE A 205 0.57 -0.79 7.75
CA ILE A 205 0.69 -0.62 9.20
C ILE A 205 1.92 0.25 9.46
N LYS A 206 1.69 1.53 9.61
CA LYS A 206 2.74 2.54 9.78
C LYS A 206 2.59 3.25 11.14
N ASP A 207 3.66 3.28 11.91
CA ASP A 207 3.74 4.10 13.12
C ASP A 207 4.45 5.42 12.82
N VAL A 208 4.30 6.38 13.70
CA VAL A 208 4.77 7.75 13.51
C VAL A 208 5.50 8.21 14.76
N SER A 209 6.72 8.76 14.60
CA SER A 209 7.44 9.35 15.72
C SER A 209 6.76 10.63 16.20
N GLU A 210 6.99 10.99 17.47
CA GLU A 210 6.51 12.25 18.01
C GLU A 210 7.07 13.47 17.25
N ALA A 211 8.32 13.36 16.79
CA ALA A 211 8.95 14.43 16.02
C ALA A 211 8.28 14.61 14.65
N LEU A 212 8.02 13.51 13.95
CA LEU A 212 7.34 13.54 12.66
C LEU A 212 5.89 14.03 12.83
N ALA A 213 5.17 13.53 13.84
CA ALA A 213 3.80 13.97 14.14
C ALA A 213 3.70 15.48 14.39
N ARG A 214 4.69 16.06 15.08
CA ARG A 214 4.74 17.53 15.31
C ARG A 214 5.07 18.31 14.04
N ALA A 215 5.98 17.79 13.21
CA ALA A 215 6.42 18.47 12.00
C ALA A 215 5.35 18.46 10.88
N MET A 216 4.65 17.36 10.73
CA MET A 216 3.71 17.09 9.63
C MET A 216 2.25 17.11 10.07
N GLY A 217 1.97 17.26 11.37
CA GLY A 217 0.62 17.16 11.91
C GLY A 217 -0.35 18.16 11.30
N GLY A 218 -1.41 17.65 10.66
CA GLY A 218 -2.43 18.44 9.98
C GLY A 218 -2.14 18.73 8.51
N GLU A 219 -1.05 18.23 7.94
CA GLU A 219 -0.83 18.29 6.49
C GLU A 219 -1.71 17.27 5.75
N GLU A 220 -2.42 17.75 4.73
CA GLU A 220 -3.40 16.96 3.97
C GLU A 220 -2.76 15.99 2.96
N THR A 221 -1.49 15.66 3.10
CA THR A 221 -0.78 14.80 2.13
C THR A 221 -0.38 13.43 2.68
N GLY A 222 -0.30 13.24 3.99
CA GLY A 222 0.05 11.96 4.60
C GLY A 222 1.41 11.36 4.19
N ILE A 223 2.17 12.05 3.32
CA ILE A 223 3.41 11.51 2.72
C ILE A 223 4.57 11.68 3.68
N ALA A 224 4.95 10.62 4.36
CA ALA A 224 6.19 10.57 5.13
C ALA A 224 6.69 9.15 5.29
N SER A 225 8.00 8.96 5.20
CA SER A 225 8.64 7.70 5.57
C SER A 225 8.72 7.58 7.08
N SER A 226 8.39 6.42 7.63
CA SER A 226 8.56 6.15 9.05
C SER A 226 10.02 5.86 9.38
N GLU A 227 10.59 6.64 10.30
CA GLU A 227 11.96 6.47 10.81
C GLU A 227 12.02 5.64 12.09
N ILE A 228 10.89 5.10 12.53
CA ILE A 228 10.77 4.23 13.71
C ILE A 228 10.12 2.90 13.35
N ALA A 229 10.30 1.91 14.22
CA ALA A 229 9.60 0.64 14.04
C ALA A 229 8.13 0.76 14.46
N VAL A 230 7.27 -0.05 13.86
CA VAL A 230 5.86 -0.16 14.27
C VAL A 230 5.79 -0.56 15.73
N GLY A 231 4.99 0.16 16.50
CA GLY A 231 4.82 -0.03 17.94
C GLY A 231 5.73 0.82 18.82
N GLU A 232 6.63 1.62 18.24
CA GLU A 232 7.55 2.50 18.98
C GLU A 232 7.13 3.98 18.93
N GLY A 233 6.05 4.30 18.23
CA GLY A 233 5.60 5.66 18.00
C GLY A 233 4.32 6.04 18.73
N VAL A 234 3.83 7.22 18.37
CA VAL A 234 2.62 7.81 18.98
C VAL A 234 1.32 7.31 18.36
N ASN A 235 1.40 6.56 17.25
CA ASN A 235 0.25 5.99 16.56
C ASN A 235 -0.01 4.51 16.93
N ALA A 236 0.82 3.92 17.80
CA ALA A 236 0.76 2.49 18.14
C ALA A 236 -0.62 2.04 18.67
N GLU A 237 -1.27 2.85 19.51
CA GLU A 237 -2.61 2.55 20.04
C GLU A 237 -3.67 2.54 18.93
N ASN A 238 -3.64 3.51 18.03
CA ASN A 238 -4.55 3.55 16.87
C ASN A 238 -4.36 2.32 15.97
N ILE A 239 -3.11 1.89 15.74
CA ILE A 239 -2.81 0.67 14.97
C ILE A 239 -3.49 -0.54 15.61
N MET A 240 -3.35 -0.71 16.93
CA MET A 240 -3.99 -1.82 17.66
C MET A 240 -5.51 -1.81 17.46
N LEU A 241 -6.15 -0.65 17.63
CA LEU A 241 -7.60 -0.50 17.48
C LEU A 241 -8.04 -0.74 16.01
N CYS A 242 -7.26 -0.28 15.03
CA CYS A 242 -7.53 -0.55 13.62
C CYS A 242 -7.47 -2.05 13.29
N LEU A 243 -6.48 -2.77 13.82
CA LEU A 243 -6.39 -4.22 13.66
C LEU A 243 -7.58 -4.93 14.32
N ASP A 244 -8.03 -4.50 15.50
CA ASP A 244 -9.23 -5.05 16.17
C ASP A 244 -10.50 -4.81 15.34
N ILE A 245 -10.66 -3.62 14.75
CA ILE A 245 -11.80 -3.32 13.85
C ILE A 245 -11.80 -4.26 12.65
N MET A 246 -10.64 -4.45 12.01
CA MET A 246 -10.57 -5.32 10.83
C MET A 246 -10.76 -6.78 11.19
N ALA A 247 -10.22 -7.25 12.31
CA ALA A 247 -10.46 -8.60 12.81
C ALA A 247 -11.96 -8.88 13.02
N ALA A 248 -12.70 -7.89 13.53
CA ALA A 248 -14.14 -8.01 13.76
C ALA A 248 -14.96 -8.11 12.47
N THR A 249 -14.43 -7.72 11.31
CA THR A 249 -15.11 -7.87 10.01
C THR A 249 -15.24 -9.33 9.56
N GLY A 250 -14.40 -10.19 10.08
CA GLY A 250 -14.36 -11.59 9.71
C GLY A 250 -13.68 -11.90 8.38
N ARG A 251 -13.10 -10.91 7.68
CA ARG A 251 -12.41 -11.07 6.39
C ARG A 251 -10.92 -11.33 6.59
N GLU A 252 -10.32 -12.09 5.66
CA GLU A 252 -8.86 -12.14 5.56
C GLU A 252 -8.35 -10.85 4.95
N ILE A 253 -7.39 -10.20 5.63
CA ILE A 253 -6.82 -8.91 5.20
C ILE A 253 -5.30 -9.04 5.16
N PRO A 254 -4.66 -8.81 4.01
CA PRO A 254 -3.22 -8.59 3.93
C PRO A 254 -2.85 -7.31 4.69
N ILE A 255 -1.78 -7.39 5.47
CA ILE A 255 -1.22 -6.27 6.24
C ILE A 255 0.27 -6.16 5.95
N SER A 256 0.75 -4.97 5.61
CA SER A 256 2.15 -4.69 5.33
C SER A 256 2.70 -3.71 6.36
N PRO A 257 3.58 -4.13 7.29
CA PRO A 257 4.29 -3.19 8.14
C PRO A 257 5.18 -2.28 7.29
N GLU A 258 5.07 -0.97 7.51
CA GLU A 258 5.90 0.03 6.86
C GLU A 258 6.86 0.69 7.85
N ALA A 259 8.16 0.53 7.61
CA ALA A 259 9.21 1.21 8.36
C ALA A 259 10.48 1.31 7.49
N GLY A 260 11.12 2.45 7.49
CA GLY A 260 12.27 2.72 6.62
C GLY A 260 13.55 1.98 7.03
N GLY A 261 13.93 0.98 6.25
CA GLY A 261 15.22 0.30 6.34
C GLY A 261 15.26 -0.98 7.17
N ASP A 262 16.29 -1.79 6.89
CA ASP A 262 16.45 -3.14 7.44
C ASP A 262 16.51 -3.19 8.98
N ARG A 263 17.04 -2.15 9.60
CA ARG A 263 17.15 -2.06 11.07
C ARG A 263 15.80 -2.05 11.77
N LEU A 264 14.76 -1.50 11.12
CA LEU A 264 13.44 -1.31 11.73
C LEU A 264 12.52 -2.51 11.51
N MET A 265 12.64 -3.20 10.38
CA MET A 265 11.74 -4.27 9.97
C MET A 265 11.64 -5.43 10.96
N PRO A 266 12.74 -6.00 11.52
CA PRO A 266 12.61 -7.11 12.48
C PRO A 266 11.78 -6.74 13.72
N ARG A 267 11.91 -5.50 14.22
CA ARG A 267 11.15 -5.02 15.37
C ARG A 267 9.69 -4.78 15.03
N SER A 268 9.40 -4.19 13.86
CA SER A 268 8.05 -3.98 13.36
C SER A 268 7.29 -5.31 13.21
N ILE A 269 7.92 -6.30 12.57
CA ILE A 269 7.36 -7.65 12.41
C ILE A 269 7.09 -8.30 13.79
N ALA A 270 8.07 -8.23 14.69
CA ALA A 270 7.94 -8.81 16.03
C ALA A 270 6.78 -8.18 16.81
N TRP A 271 6.63 -6.86 16.76
CA TRP A 271 5.54 -6.16 17.44
C TRP A 271 4.16 -6.54 16.89
N VAL A 272 4.00 -6.55 15.56
CA VAL A 272 2.73 -6.94 14.94
C VAL A 272 2.38 -8.39 15.29
N ARG A 273 3.34 -9.32 15.18
CA ARG A 273 3.14 -10.74 15.53
C ARG A 273 2.76 -10.90 17.00
N ASP A 274 3.44 -10.21 17.91
CA ASP A 274 3.15 -10.26 19.35
C ASP A 274 1.73 -9.76 19.63
N TYR A 275 1.33 -8.65 19.03
CA TYR A 275 -0.02 -8.11 19.19
C TYR A 275 -1.09 -9.10 18.70
N LEU A 276 -0.96 -9.61 17.47
CA LEU A 276 -1.93 -10.55 16.90
C LEU A 276 -2.02 -11.84 17.74
N ASN A 277 -0.88 -12.37 18.19
CA ASN A 277 -0.85 -13.55 19.06
C ASN A 277 -1.54 -13.32 20.40
N ARG A 278 -1.28 -12.18 21.08
CA ARG A 278 -1.96 -11.82 22.35
C ARG A 278 -3.48 -11.72 22.18
N LYS A 279 -3.96 -11.29 21.03
CA LYS A 279 -5.40 -11.19 20.72
C LYS A 279 -5.99 -12.52 20.23
N GLY A 280 -5.18 -13.54 19.95
CA GLY A 280 -5.62 -14.80 19.36
C GLY A 280 -6.05 -14.65 17.89
N TYR A 281 -5.58 -13.63 17.19
CA TYR A 281 -5.81 -13.47 15.76
C TYR A 281 -4.84 -14.36 14.98
N ALA A 282 -5.37 -15.12 14.03
CA ALA A 282 -4.52 -15.96 13.19
C ALA A 282 -3.69 -15.09 12.24
N LEU A 283 -2.42 -15.45 12.09
CA LEU A 283 -1.50 -14.90 11.12
C LEU A 283 -1.06 -16.00 10.16
N VAL A 284 -1.25 -15.81 8.85
CA VAL A 284 -0.87 -16.72 7.78
C VAL A 284 0.19 -16.10 6.89
#